data_f7a6fc0ba235c479337bccd76e5b3357
#
_entry.id   f7a6fc0ba235c479337bccd76e5b3357
#
_cell.length_a   1.000
_cell.length_b   1.000
_cell.length_c   1.000
_cell.angle_alpha   90.00
_cell.angle_beta   90.00
_cell.angle_gamma   90.00
#
_symmetry.space_group_name_H-M   'P 1'
#
loop_
_entity.id
_entity.type
_entity.pdbx_description
1 polymer ?
#
loop_
_entity_poly.entity_id
_entity_poly.type
_entity_poly.pdbx_seq_one_letter_code
_entity_poly.pdbx_strand_id
1 'polypeptide(L)'
;MLRIGIVAHPRRKAMAEKLFADVDADVIRYDNSKRRVGCEANHRRVWADLVQIAKPGDWILCLEDDAVPVPCFRTSVTAALKHAPSPVVSLYLGQGRPSQWLPRMKQAVARADREDASWIVGDATIHGVGIAILGPDLVEEMLHKTVLYKGPIDQRMSMWLRQFQMRAAYTFPSLVDHADVETVIEQHPDGRPRERGRVAWRFGNRTKWSNRRVPL
;
A
#
# COMPACT_ATOMS: atom_id res chain seq x y z
N MET A 1 2.42 8.41 15.93
CA MET A 1 3.71 8.11 15.23
C MET A 1 3.44 7.29 13.97
N LEU A 2 4.47 6.92 13.18
CA LEU A 2 4.35 6.02 12.01
C LEU A 2 5.05 4.70 12.33
N ARG A 3 4.32 3.59 12.30
CA ARG A 3 4.83 2.22 12.43
C ARG A 3 4.91 1.59 11.07
N ILE A 4 6.05 1.00 10.72
CA ILE A 4 6.31 0.48 9.37
C ILE A 4 6.70 -0.99 9.44
N GLY A 5 6.02 -1.82 8.65
CA GLY A 5 6.34 -3.23 8.48
C GLY A 5 6.56 -3.61 7.02
N ILE A 6 7.43 -4.59 6.79
CA ILE A 6 7.78 -5.08 5.47
C ILE A 6 7.33 -6.53 5.31
N VAL A 7 6.54 -6.75 4.26
CA VAL A 7 6.17 -8.09 3.78
C VAL A 7 7.20 -8.55 2.78
N ALA A 8 7.97 -9.58 3.13
CA ALA A 8 9.12 -10.00 2.36
C ALA A 8 9.03 -11.44 1.88
N HIS A 9 9.62 -11.69 0.71
CA HIS A 9 9.85 -13.03 0.19
C HIS A 9 11.34 -13.40 0.33
N PRO A 10 11.70 -14.64 0.74
CA PRO A 10 13.10 -15.05 0.95
C PRO A 10 14.01 -14.84 -0.27
N ARG A 11 13.48 -14.98 -1.49
CA ARG A 11 14.20 -14.74 -2.74
C ARG A 11 14.58 -13.27 -2.97
N ARG A 12 13.95 -12.33 -2.24
CA ARG A 12 14.22 -10.89 -2.31
C ARG A 12 14.82 -10.35 -1.01
N LYS A 13 15.50 -11.20 -0.25
CA LYS A 13 16.04 -10.87 1.08
C LYS A 13 16.87 -9.57 1.06
N ALA A 14 17.84 -9.45 0.17
CA ALA A 14 18.69 -8.26 0.09
C ALA A 14 17.91 -6.97 -0.21
N MET A 15 16.88 -7.05 -1.06
CA MET A 15 16.00 -5.92 -1.38
C MET A 15 15.16 -5.53 -0.15
N ALA A 16 14.60 -6.51 0.53
CA ALA A 16 13.78 -6.29 1.72
C ALA A 16 14.60 -5.71 2.89
N GLU A 17 15.85 -6.17 3.10
CA GLU A 17 16.77 -5.65 4.13
C GLU A 17 17.20 -4.21 3.81
N LYS A 18 17.46 -3.92 2.54
CA LYS A 18 17.75 -2.54 2.11
C LYS A 18 16.55 -1.63 2.36
N LEU A 19 15.36 -2.05 1.95
CA LEU A 19 14.13 -1.28 2.18
C LEU A 19 13.90 -1.05 3.67
N PHE A 20 14.10 -2.09 4.51
CA PHE A 20 13.98 -2.01 5.97
C PHE A 20 14.83 -0.89 6.54
N ALA A 21 16.09 -0.82 6.13
CA ALA A 21 17.01 0.24 6.57
C ALA A 21 16.65 1.61 6.01
N ASP A 22 16.29 1.70 4.71
CA ASP A 22 15.98 2.97 4.03
C ASP A 22 14.76 3.68 4.63
N VAL A 23 13.77 2.92 5.12
CA VAL A 23 12.53 3.48 5.68
C VAL A 23 12.51 3.47 7.21
N ASP A 24 13.57 2.97 7.87
CA ASP A 24 13.63 2.78 9.32
C ASP A 24 12.41 2.00 9.82
N ALA A 25 12.21 0.80 9.28
CA ALA A 25 11.05 -0.02 9.58
C ALA A 25 11.11 -0.67 10.96
N ASP A 26 9.94 -0.94 11.56
CA ASP A 26 9.83 -1.56 12.89
C ASP A 26 9.79 -3.10 12.80
N VAL A 27 9.24 -3.64 11.71
CA VAL A 27 9.00 -5.09 11.54
C VAL A 27 9.33 -5.53 10.12
N ILE A 28 9.91 -6.73 9.97
CA ILE A 28 10.05 -7.43 8.69
C ILE A 28 9.65 -8.89 8.87
N ARG A 29 8.83 -9.43 7.95
CA ARG A 29 8.43 -10.83 7.95
C ARG A 29 8.67 -11.47 6.59
N TYR A 30 9.43 -12.57 6.61
CA TYR A 30 9.66 -13.42 5.45
C TYR A 30 8.66 -14.58 5.41
N ASP A 31 8.17 -14.92 4.23
CA ASP A 31 7.40 -16.16 4.04
C ASP A 31 8.32 -17.37 3.98
N ASN A 32 8.88 -17.74 5.14
CA ASN A 32 9.84 -18.83 5.32
C ASN A 32 9.18 -20.20 5.58
N SER A 33 7.87 -20.30 5.54
CA SER A 33 7.20 -21.57 5.86
C SER A 33 7.47 -22.61 4.78
N LYS A 34 7.73 -23.89 5.20
CA LYS A 34 7.85 -25.05 4.27
C LYS A 34 6.62 -25.24 3.39
N ARG A 35 5.45 -24.83 3.87
CA ARG A 35 4.21 -24.65 3.12
C ARG A 35 4.01 -23.14 2.99
N ARG A 36 4.58 -22.50 1.98
CA ARG A 36 4.45 -21.05 1.78
C ARG A 36 3.05 -20.58 2.18
N VAL A 37 2.97 -19.78 3.24
CA VAL A 37 1.67 -19.27 3.74
C VAL A 37 1.01 -18.33 2.70
N GLY A 38 1.80 -17.89 1.72
CA GLY A 38 1.37 -16.99 0.66
C GLY A 38 1.44 -15.52 1.06
N CYS A 39 1.49 -14.68 0.05
CA CYS A 39 1.64 -13.24 0.21
C CYS A 39 0.56 -12.64 1.13
N GLU A 40 -0.69 -13.04 0.96
CA GLU A 40 -1.82 -12.56 1.78
C GLU A 40 -1.64 -12.88 3.27
N ALA A 41 -1.31 -14.12 3.59
CA ALA A 41 -1.13 -14.52 5.00
C ALA A 41 0.11 -13.84 5.62
N ASN A 42 1.16 -13.58 4.84
CA ASN A 42 2.33 -12.85 5.30
C ASN A 42 1.99 -11.37 5.56
N HIS A 43 1.20 -10.72 4.71
CA HIS A 43 0.64 -9.39 4.98
C HIS A 43 -0.09 -9.34 6.32
N ARG A 44 -0.99 -10.30 6.57
CA ARG A 44 -1.75 -10.36 7.83
C ARG A 44 -0.85 -10.48 9.06
N ARG A 45 0.26 -11.24 8.97
CA ARG A 45 1.25 -11.35 10.04
C ARG A 45 1.94 -10.03 10.31
N VAL A 46 2.37 -9.32 9.26
CA VAL A 46 3.00 -7.99 9.41
C VAL A 46 2.05 -7.01 10.07
N TRP A 47 0.78 -6.95 9.61
CA TRP A 47 -0.23 -6.09 10.23
C TRP A 47 -0.45 -6.44 11.70
N ALA A 48 -0.56 -7.73 12.04
CA ALA A 48 -0.76 -8.18 13.42
C ALA A 48 0.43 -7.82 14.33
N ASP A 49 1.68 -7.98 13.85
CA ASP A 49 2.86 -7.58 14.62
C ASP A 49 2.92 -6.07 14.87
N LEU A 50 2.56 -5.28 13.85
CA LEU A 50 2.55 -3.81 13.99
C LEU A 50 1.49 -3.33 14.99
N VAL A 51 0.34 -3.98 15.05
CA VAL A 51 -0.70 -3.70 16.05
C VAL A 51 -0.16 -3.85 17.47
N GLN A 52 0.69 -4.86 17.74
CA GLN A 52 1.24 -5.10 19.08
C GLN A 52 2.15 -3.97 19.59
N ILE A 53 2.71 -3.16 18.70
CA ILE A 53 3.64 -2.07 19.03
C ILE A 53 3.05 -0.69 18.79
N ALA A 54 1.90 -0.61 18.14
CA ALA A 54 1.22 0.65 17.83
C ALA A 54 0.41 1.16 19.04
N LYS A 55 0.22 2.47 19.08
CA LYS A 55 -0.63 3.15 20.06
C LYS A 55 -1.83 3.79 19.35
N PRO A 56 -2.93 4.09 20.07
CA PRO A 56 -4.01 4.89 19.52
C PRO A 56 -3.49 6.17 18.86
N GLY A 57 -3.92 6.45 17.64
CA GLY A 57 -3.48 7.60 16.85
C GLY A 57 -2.19 7.38 16.04
N ASP A 58 -1.50 6.25 16.19
CA ASP A 58 -0.40 5.89 15.29
C ASP A 58 -0.93 5.52 13.90
N TRP A 59 -0.17 5.85 12.86
CA TRP A 59 -0.35 5.27 11.54
C TRP A 59 0.45 3.98 11.43
N ILE A 60 -0.17 2.95 10.86
CA ILE A 60 0.41 1.63 10.67
C ILE A 60 0.54 1.41 9.17
N LEU A 61 1.77 1.30 8.67
CA LEU A 61 2.12 1.17 7.25
C LEU A 61 2.71 -0.20 6.96
N CYS A 62 2.14 -0.89 5.98
CA CYS A 62 2.68 -2.13 5.44
C CYS A 62 3.22 -1.87 4.03
N LEU A 63 4.47 -2.28 3.76
CA LEU A 63 5.16 -2.20 2.48
C LEU A 63 5.48 -3.60 1.94
N GLU A 64 5.38 -3.78 0.63
CA GLU A 64 5.94 -4.97 -0.05
C GLU A 64 7.45 -4.80 -0.28
N ASP A 65 8.19 -5.91 -0.38
CA ASP A 65 9.65 -5.93 -0.49
C ASP A 65 10.23 -5.33 -1.77
N ASP A 66 9.39 -5.10 -2.77
CA ASP A 66 9.73 -4.42 -4.03
C ASP A 66 9.22 -2.95 -4.08
N ALA A 67 8.82 -2.40 -2.96
CA ALA A 67 8.52 -0.99 -2.83
C ALA A 67 9.79 -0.13 -2.97
N VAL A 68 9.69 0.95 -3.73
CA VAL A 68 10.76 1.95 -3.93
C VAL A 68 10.33 3.25 -3.27
N PRO A 69 10.85 3.59 -2.09
CA PRO A 69 10.45 4.79 -1.37
C PRO A 69 11.07 6.06 -1.96
N VAL A 70 10.39 7.20 -1.78
CA VAL A 70 10.99 8.51 -2.04
C VAL A 70 12.11 8.82 -1.03
N PRO A 71 13.06 9.74 -1.34
CA PRO A 71 14.02 10.23 -0.36
C PRO A 71 13.34 10.81 0.89
N CYS A 72 13.97 10.66 2.05
CA CYS A 72 13.41 11.11 3.35
C CYS A 72 12.00 10.54 3.62
N PHE A 73 11.81 9.26 3.33
CA PHE A 73 10.50 8.59 3.27
C PHE A 73 9.64 8.82 4.51
N ARG A 74 10.14 8.50 5.70
CA ARG A 74 9.38 8.62 6.96
C ARG A 74 8.87 10.05 7.18
N THR A 75 9.70 11.05 6.92
CA THR A 75 9.33 12.46 7.02
C THR A 75 8.26 12.84 5.99
N SER A 76 8.44 12.40 4.74
CA SER A 76 7.51 12.68 3.64
C SER A 76 6.14 12.06 3.87
N VAL A 77 6.11 10.78 4.29
CA VAL A 77 4.85 10.09 4.63
C VAL A 77 4.17 10.74 5.83
N THR A 78 4.92 11.05 6.89
CA THR A 78 4.36 11.72 8.07
C THR A 78 3.75 13.08 7.73
N ALA A 79 4.40 13.84 6.86
CA ALA A 79 3.86 15.13 6.39
C ALA A 79 2.55 14.94 5.58
N ALA A 80 2.51 13.95 4.69
CA ALA A 80 1.31 13.62 3.93
C ALA A 80 0.15 13.21 4.84
N LEU A 81 0.39 12.26 5.73
CA LEU A 81 -0.64 11.67 6.60
C LEU A 81 -1.34 12.67 7.53
N LYS A 82 -0.71 13.81 7.87
CA LYS A 82 -1.35 14.91 8.60
C LYS A 82 -2.53 15.54 7.83
N HIS A 83 -2.56 15.38 6.51
CA HIS A 83 -3.58 15.93 5.61
C HIS A 83 -4.42 14.83 4.94
N ALA A 84 -4.30 13.59 5.39
CA ALA A 84 -5.00 12.46 4.80
C ALA A 84 -6.52 12.62 4.93
N PRO A 85 -7.28 12.56 3.82
CA PRO A 85 -8.73 12.69 3.85
C PRO A 85 -9.45 11.38 4.20
N SER A 86 -8.71 10.34 4.54
CA SER A 86 -9.21 9.01 4.88
C SER A 86 -8.29 8.32 5.90
N PRO A 87 -8.83 7.47 6.78
CA PRO A 87 -8.01 6.65 7.67
C PRO A 87 -7.30 5.48 6.96
N VAL A 88 -7.58 5.25 5.68
CA VAL A 88 -6.89 4.26 4.84
C VAL A 88 -6.22 4.98 3.67
N VAL A 89 -4.90 4.87 3.60
CA VAL A 89 -4.07 5.58 2.62
C VAL A 89 -3.22 4.58 1.85
N SER A 90 -3.25 4.65 0.51
CA SER A 90 -2.28 4.00 -0.35
C SER A 90 -1.22 5.00 -0.78
N LEU A 91 0.04 4.62 -0.64
CA LEU A 91 1.19 5.43 -1.06
C LEU A 91 1.57 5.21 -2.53
N TYR A 92 0.86 4.31 -3.21
CA TYR A 92 1.15 3.89 -4.58
C TYR A 92 -0.11 3.83 -5.43
N LEU A 93 -0.09 4.50 -6.58
CA LEU A 93 -1.09 4.36 -7.63
C LEU A 93 -0.36 3.99 -8.94
N GLY A 94 -0.37 2.70 -9.28
CA GLY A 94 0.42 2.14 -10.38
C GLY A 94 -0.27 2.16 -11.72
N GLN A 95 0.54 2.14 -12.78
CA GLN A 95 0.13 1.82 -14.15
C GLN A 95 0.02 0.29 -14.31
N GLY A 96 -0.47 -0.20 -15.40
CA GLY A 96 -0.48 -1.62 -15.73
C GLY A 96 -1.74 -2.34 -15.27
N ARG A 97 -1.80 -2.88 -14.09
CA ARG A 97 -2.95 -3.69 -13.62
C ARG A 97 -3.55 -3.15 -12.32
N PRO A 98 -4.82 -3.47 -12.04
CA PRO A 98 -5.78 -4.20 -12.88
C PRO A 98 -6.29 -3.36 -14.06
N SER A 99 -6.36 -3.94 -15.25
CA SER A 99 -6.65 -3.22 -16.51
C SER A 99 -8.01 -2.51 -16.51
N GLN A 100 -9.00 -3.06 -15.79
CA GLN A 100 -10.34 -2.45 -15.67
C GLN A 100 -10.33 -1.10 -14.95
N TRP A 101 -9.28 -0.80 -14.17
CA TRP A 101 -9.15 0.47 -13.46
C TRP A 101 -8.40 1.53 -14.26
N LEU A 102 -7.62 1.13 -15.28
CA LEU A 102 -6.73 2.05 -16.01
C LEU A 102 -7.43 3.29 -16.57
N PRO A 103 -8.61 3.21 -17.22
CA PRO A 103 -9.28 4.40 -17.75
C PRO A 103 -9.65 5.40 -16.65
N ARG A 104 -10.18 4.92 -15.52
CA ARG A 104 -10.55 5.75 -14.36
C ARG A 104 -9.31 6.37 -13.72
N MET A 105 -8.25 5.57 -13.49
CA MET A 105 -6.99 6.05 -12.93
C MET A 105 -6.38 7.15 -13.81
N LYS A 106 -6.34 6.97 -15.13
CA LYS A 106 -5.83 7.96 -16.07
C LYS A 106 -6.59 9.29 -15.98
N GLN A 107 -7.91 9.23 -15.90
CA GLN A 107 -8.75 10.42 -15.73
C GLN A 107 -8.52 11.12 -14.40
N ALA A 108 -8.45 10.34 -13.30
CA ALA A 108 -8.20 10.87 -11.95
C ALA A 108 -6.81 11.53 -11.84
N VAL A 109 -5.78 10.90 -12.42
CA VAL A 109 -4.42 11.44 -12.48
C VAL A 109 -4.39 12.77 -13.24
N ALA A 110 -4.97 12.81 -14.45
CA ALA A 110 -5.05 14.03 -15.23
C ALA A 110 -5.82 15.17 -14.53
N ARG A 111 -6.84 14.80 -13.77
CA ARG A 111 -7.58 15.76 -12.95
C ARG A 111 -6.75 16.23 -11.75
N ALA A 112 -6.06 15.35 -11.06
CA ALA A 112 -5.20 15.68 -9.94
C ALA A 112 -4.05 16.61 -10.35
N ASP A 113 -3.44 16.36 -11.53
CA ASP A 113 -2.43 17.26 -12.11
C ASP A 113 -3.00 18.67 -12.35
N ARG A 114 -4.19 18.79 -12.97
CA ARG A 114 -4.81 20.11 -13.27
C ARG A 114 -5.22 20.87 -12.03
N GLU A 115 -5.71 20.18 -11.00
CA GLU A 115 -6.26 20.78 -9.78
C GLU A 115 -5.20 20.91 -8.67
N ASP A 116 -3.95 20.53 -8.94
CA ASP A 116 -2.87 20.44 -7.93
C ASP A 116 -3.35 19.70 -6.66
N ALA A 117 -4.07 18.58 -6.86
CA ALA A 117 -4.59 17.81 -5.75
C ALA A 117 -3.48 17.02 -5.06
N SER A 118 -3.58 16.88 -3.74
CA SER A 118 -2.67 16.05 -2.96
C SER A 118 -3.13 14.59 -2.88
N TRP A 119 -4.40 14.33 -3.25
CA TRP A 119 -5.03 13.03 -3.07
C TRP A 119 -5.95 12.64 -4.22
N ILE A 120 -5.95 11.34 -4.53
CA ILE A 120 -7.00 10.69 -5.34
C ILE A 120 -7.76 9.76 -4.41
N VAL A 121 -9.11 9.83 -4.38
CA VAL A 121 -9.92 9.10 -3.39
C VAL A 121 -10.91 8.17 -4.08
N GLY A 122 -10.88 6.89 -3.70
CA GLY A 122 -11.75 5.85 -4.25
C GLY A 122 -12.30 4.89 -3.20
N ASP A 123 -13.10 3.92 -3.64
CA ASP A 123 -13.75 2.89 -2.82
C ASP A 123 -13.00 1.56 -2.80
N ALA A 124 -11.76 1.56 -3.21
CA ALA A 124 -10.93 0.35 -3.29
C ALA A 124 -9.47 0.66 -2.97
N THR A 125 -8.74 -0.34 -2.48
CA THR A 125 -7.28 -0.43 -2.52
C THR A 125 -6.92 -1.26 -3.75
N ILE A 126 -6.27 -0.64 -4.75
CA ILE A 126 -6.01 -1.29 -6.04
C ILE A 126 -4.71 -2.10 -6.02
N HIS A 127 -3.77 -1.72 -5.14
CA HIS A 127 -2.44 -2.33 -5.05
C HIS A 127 -2.02 -2.47 -3.59
N GLY A 128 -1.29 -3.55 -3.27
CA GLY A 128 -0.77 -3.86 -1.92
C GLY A 128 0.58 -3.23 -1.59
N VAL A 129 1.26 -2.58 -2.54
CA VAL A 129 2.68 -2.16 -2.46
C VAL A 129 3.00 -1.29 -1.24
N GLY A 130 2.07 -0.41 -0.83
CA GLY A 130 2.25 0.41 0.36
C GLY A 130 0.92 0.97 0.85
N ILE A 131 0.42 0.44 1.97
CA ILE A 131 -0.87 0.83 2.55
C ILE A 131 -0.67 1.23 4.00
N ALA A 132 -1.19 2.39 4.38
CA ALA A 132 -1.23 2.89 5.75
C ALA A 132 -2.67 2.94 6.27
N ILE A 133 -2.87 2.52 7.54
CA ILE A 133 -4.15 2.58 8.25
C ILE A 133 -3.95 3.32 9.57
N LEU A 134 -4.90 4.17 9.93
CA LEU A 134 -4.87 4.97 11.14
C LEU A 134 -5.39 4.16 12.33
N GLY A 135 -4.55 3.93 13.32
CA GLY A 135 -4.88 3.29 14.59
C GLY A 135 -4.90 1.76 14.57
N PRO A 136 -4.47 1.12 15.68
CA PRO A 136 -4.48 -0.34 15.81
C PRO A 136 -5.89 -0.93 15.72
N ASP A 137 -6.90 -0.28 16.29
CA ASP A 137 -8.28 -0.79 16.31
C ASP A 137 -8.83 -0.99 14.90
N LEU A 138 -8.56 -0.04 13.98
CA LEU A 138 -9.02 -0.15 12.59
C LEU A 138 -8.27 -1.24 11.82
N VAL A 139 -6.99 -1.47 12.14
CA VAL A 139 -6.22 -2.59 11.59
C VAL A 139 -6.77 -3.92 12.09
N GLU A 140 -7.09 -4.05 13.38
CA GLU A 140 -7.70 -5.25 13.97
C GLU A 140 -9.05 -5.54 13.33
N GLU A 141 -9.89 -4.53 13.16
CA GLU A 141 -11.17 -4.65 12.45
C GLU A 141 -10.96 -5.15 11.00
N MET A 142 -10.04 -4.52 10.26
CA MET A 142 -9.68 -4.94 8.90
C MET A 142 -9.21 -6.40 8.88
N LEU A 143 -8.33 -6.80 9.77
CA LEU A 143 -7.86 -8.19 9.89
C LEU A 143 -8.98 -9.16 10.19
N HIS A 144 -9.88 -8.82 11.12
CA HIS A 144 -11.01 -9.67 11.49
C HIS A 144 -12.01 -9.83 10.33
N LYS A 145 -12.39 -8.73 9.69
CA LYS A 145 -13.40 -8.75 8.61
C LYS A 145 -12.88 -9.38 7.32
N THR A 146 -11.62 -9.09 6.96
CA THR A 146 -11.05 -9.58 5.70
C THR A 146 -10.75 -11.07 5.68
N VAL A 147 -10.74 -11.77 6.83
CA VAL A 147 -10.60 -13.23 6.87
C VAL A 147 -11.72 -13.96 6.12
N LEU A 148 -12.89 -13.37 6.08
CA LEU A 148 -14.08 -13.93 5.42
C LEU A 148 -14.03 -13.83 3.88
N TYR A 149 -13.15 -12.99 3.33
CA TYR A 149 -13.04 -12.79 1.89
C TYR A 149 -11.96 -13.66 1.28
N LYS A 150 -12.11 -13.98 0.00
CA LYS A 150 -11.09 -14.69 -0.79
C LYS A 150 -10.31 -13.71 -1.66
N GLY A 151 -9.06 -14.05 -1.99
CA GLY A 151 -8.22 -13.26 -2.90
C GLY A 151 -7.04 -12.59 -2.20
N PRO A 152 -6.26 -11.80 -2.94
CA PRO A 152 -5.15 -11.00 -2.42
C PRO A 152 -5.62 -9.96 -1.42
N ILE A 153 -4.70 -9.49 -0.58
CA ILE A 153 -5.01 -8.56 0.53
C ILE A 153 -5.65 -7.25 0.04
N ASP A 154 -5.20 -6.68 -1.07
CA ASP A 154 -5.75 -5.47 -1.67
C ASP A 154 -7.22 -5.64 -2.10
N GLN A 155 -7.57 -6.79 -2.69
CA GLN A 155 -8.96 -7.09 -3.03
C GLN A 155 -9.83 -7.28 -1.78
N ARG A 156 -9.32 -7.99 -0.75
CA ARG A 156 -10.02 -8.17 0.52
C ARG A 156 -10.27 -6.84 1.22
N MET A 157 -9.26 -5.97 1.26
CA MET A 157 -9.39 -4.61 1.81
C MET A 157 -10.40 -3.77 1.02
N SER A 158 -10.42 -3.90 -0.30
CA SER A 158 -11.42 -3.24 -1.15
C SER A 158 -12.86 -3.68 -0.82
N MET A 159 -13.06 -4.97 -0.54
CA MET A 159 -14.37 -5.48 -0.11
C MET A 159 -14.75 -4.93 1.27
N TRP A 160 -13.82 -4.89 2.21
CA TRP A 160 -14.02 -4.32 3.54
C TRP A 160 -14.36 -2.83 3.44
N LEU A 161 -13.60 -2.03 2.68
CA LEU A 161 -13.89 -0.60 2.49
C LEU A 161 -15.32 -0.38 1.98
N ARG A 162 -15.74 -1.13 0.97
CA ARG A 162 -17.10 -1.00 0.40
C ARG A 162 -18.18 -1.41 1.38
N GLN A 163 -17.99 -2.51 2.12
CA GLN A 163 -18.95 -2.97 3.12
C GLN A 163 -19.19 -1.93 4.21
N PHE A 164 -18.14 -1.21 4.62
CA PHE A 164 -18.22 -0.20 5.67
C PHE A 164 -18.33 1.24 5.13
N GLN A 165 -18.59 1.40 3.83
CA GLN A 165 -18.73 2.69 3.14
C GLN A 165 -17.53 3.63 3.37
N MET A 166 -16.36 3.04 3.60
CA MET A 166 -15.10 3.76 3.72
C MET A 166 -14.45 3.98 2.36
N ARG A 167 -13.47 4.88 2.33
CA ARG A 167 -12.70 5.16 1.13
C ARG A 167 -11.21 4.97 1.41
N ALA A 168 -10.45 4.68 0.34
CA ALA A 168 -8.99 4.78 0.34
C ALA A 168 -8.58 6.09 -0.31
N ALA A 169 -7.58 6.76 0.29
CA ALA A 169 -6.94 7.92 -0.29
C ALA A 169 -5.55 7.53 -0.84
N TYR A 170 -5.25 7.88 -2.07
CA TYR A 170 -3.95 7.67 -2.70
C TYR A 170 -3.15 8.96 -2.65
N THR A 171 -1.91 8.90 -2.20
CA THR A 171 -1.00 10.04 -2.28
C THR A 171 -0.76 10.43 -3.74
N PHE A 172 -0.78 11.73 -4.03
CA PHE A 172 -0.47 12.24 -5.35
C PHE A 172 0.51 13.41 -5.28
N PRO A 173 1.74 13.23 -5.78
CA PRO A 173 2.28 11.99 -6.37
C PRO A 173 2.38 10.83 -5.38
N SER A 174 2.58 9.60 -5.89
CA SER A 174 2.89 8.42 -5.09
C SER A 174 4.19 8.61 -4.34
N LEU A 175 4.20 8.30 -3.04
CA LEU A 175 5.40 8.34 -2.20
C LEU A 175 6.20 7.01 -2.24
N VAL A 176 5.62 6.02 -2.88
CA VAL A 176 6.25 4.73 -3.18
C VAL A 176 6.08 4.44 -4.66
N ASP A 177 7.13 3.96 -5.30
CA ASP A 177 7.08 3.31 -6.61
C ASP A 177 7.23 1.78 -6.44
N HIS A 178 7.15 1.05 -7.54
CA HIS A 178 7.36 -0.39 -7.59
C HIS A 178 8.61 -0.69 -8.41
N ALA A 179 9.51 -1.54 -7.90
CA ALA A 179 10.78 -1.84 -8.57
C ALA A 179 10.65 -2.58 -9.92
N ASP A 180 9.44 -3.02 -10.27
CA ASP A 180 9.11 -3.74 -11.51
C ASP A 180 10.04 -4.92 -11.81
N VAL A 181 10.51 -5.58 -10.74
CA VAL A 181 11.33 -6.79 -10.83
C VAL A 181 10.48 -8.01 -11.13
N GLU A 182 11.14 -9.11 -11.49
CA GLU A 182 10.49 -10.39 -11.74
C GLU A 182 9.62 -10.83 -10.55
N THR A 183 8.42 -11.33 -10.87
CA THR A 183 7.49 -11.82 -9.84
C THR A 183 8.05 -13.05 -9.12
N VAL A 184 7.89 -13.08 -7.81
CA VAL A 184 8.19 -14.26 -6.98
C VAL A 184 6.96 -15.14 -6.73
N ILE A 185 5.78 -14.71 -7.21
CA ILE A 185 4.54 -15.48 -7.14
C ILE A 185 4.50 -16.43 -8.32
N GLU A 186 4.62 -17.73 -8.06
CA GLU A 186 4.72 -18.77 -9.11
C GLU A 186 3.39 -18.99 -9.85
N GLN A 187 2.28 -18.85 -9.16
CA GLN A 187 0.94 -19.02 -9.76
C GLN A 187 0.06 -17.83 -9.38
N HIS A 188 -0.27 -17.02 -10.37
CA HIS A 188 -1.29 -15.98 -10.21
C HIS A 188 -2.68 -16.59 -10.40
N PRO A 189 -3.68 -16.17 -9.62
CA PRO A 189 -5.04 -16.67 -9.73
C PRO A 189 -5.66 -16.53 -11.12
N ASP A 190 -5.19 -15.55 -11.91
CA ASP A 190 -5.64 -15.30 -13.27
C ASP A 190 -4.85 -16.07 -14.34
N GLY A 191 -3.83 -16.87 -13.95
CA GLY A 191 -3.00 -17.67 -14.84
C GLY A 191 -2.16 -16.89 -15.85
N ARG A 192 -2.15 -15.56 -15.79
CA ARG A 192 -1.47 -14.70 -16.76
C ARG A 192 -0.07 -14.30 -16.28
N PRO A 193 0.93 -14.27 -17.16
CA PRO A 193 2.25 -13.73 -16.82
C PRO A 193 2.12 -12.27 -16.43
N ARG A 194 2.98 -11.81 -15.51
CA ARG A 194 3.05 -10.40 -15.14
C ARG A 194 3.92 -9.66 -16.15
N GLU A 195 3.29 -8.75 -16.87
CA GLU A 195 4.00 -7.83 -17.76
C GLU A 195 4.78 -6.79 -16.93
N ARG A 196 5.85 -6.27 -17.49
CA ARG A 196 6.57 -5.11 -16.96
C ARG A 196 5.73 -3.83 -17.02
N GLY A 197 6.17 -2.76 -16.35
CA GLY A 197 5.48 -1.47 -16.36
C GLY A 197 4.58 -1.25 -15.14
N ARG A 198 4.84 -1.97 -14.04
CA ARG A 198 4.15 -1.77 -12.76
C ARG A 198 4.72 -0.58 -11.98
N VAL A 199 4.89 0.55 -12.63
CA VAL A 199 5.41 1.79 -12.03
C VAL A 199 4.29 2.75 -11.70
N ALA A 200 4.54 3.70 -10.80
CA ALA A 200 3.56 4.70 -10.42
C ALA A 200 3.23 5.65 -11.58
N TRP A 201 1.97 6.15 -11.62
CA TRP A 201 1.57 7.19 -12.59
C TRP A 201 2.35 8.50 -12.39
N ARG A 202 2.59 8.86 -11.16
CA ARG A 202 3.44 9.98 -10.73
C ARG A 202 4.17 9.52 -9.48
N PHE A 203 5.46 9.63 -9.45
CA PHE A 203 6.31 9.27 -8.31
C PHE A 203 7.13 10.47 -7.88
N GLY A 204 7.17 10.77 -6.58
CA GLY A 204 7.97 11.85 -6.03
C GLY A 204 7.40 12.45 -4.75
N ASN A 205 8.13 13.41 -4.19
CA ASN A 205 7.72 14.16 -3.02
C ASN A 205 6.89 15.40 -3.40
N ARG A 206 6.06 15.86 -2.44
CA ARG A 206 5.46 17.21 -2.46
C ARG A 206 6.08 18.06 -1.37
N THR A 207 6.30 19.32 -1.68
CA THR A 207 6.74 20.32 -0.69
C THR A 207 5.59 20.78 0.22
N LYS A 208 4.35 20.72 -0.27
CA LYS A 208 3.16 21.14 0.47
C LYS A 208 2.01 20.17 0.25
N TRP A 209 1.58 19.52 1.33
CA TRP A 209 0.38 18.69 1.37
C TRP A 209 -0.83 19.51 1.79
N SER A 210 -2.00 19.15 1.28
CA SER A 210 -3.28 19.74 1.62
C SER A 210 -4.36 18.64 1.62
N ASN A 211 -5.59 18.97 2.03
CA ASN A 211 -6.73 18.06 1.93
C ASN A 211 -7.41 18.09 0.54
N ARG A 212 -6.84 18.81 -0.45
CA ARG A 212 -7.37 18.86 -1.81
C ARG A 212 -7.33 17.48 -2.45
N ARG A 213 -8.48 17.02 -2.92
CA ARG A 213 -8.67 15.66 -3.43
C ARG A 213 -9.55 15.64 -4.67
N VAL A 214 -9.32 14.64 -5.52
CA VAL A 214 -10.16 14.32 -6.67
C VAL A 214 -10.70 12.87 -6.54
N PRO A 215 -11.85 12.54 -7.11
CA PRO A 215 -12.35 11.17 -7.14
C PRO A 215 -11.53 10.30 -8.12
N LEU A 216 -11.39 9.01 -7.72
CA LEU A 216 -10.87 7.93 -8.57
C LEU A 216 -11.97 7.38 -9.46
#